data_33e623a4767a7c42815bfe770e4bead7
#
_entry.id   33e623a4767a7c42815bfe770e4bead7
#
_cell.length_a   1.000
_cell.length_b   1.000
_cell.length_c   1.000
_cell.angle_alpha   90.00
_cell.angle_beta   90.00
_cell.angle_gamma   90.00
#
_symmetry.space_group_name_H-M   'P 1'
#
loop_
_entity.id
_entity.type
_entity.pdbx_description
1 polymer ?
#
loop_
_entity_poly.entity_id
_entity_poly.type
_entity_poly.pdbx_seq_one_letter_code
_entity_poly.pdbx_strand_id
1 'polypeptide(L)'
;MQQERKAAMRETGILMPVSALPSRTGVGELGAYAYEFVEALRENGVKIWQILPLNPVGYGNSPYQPYSSCAGDEIYISLDLLFEAGLLKEQAPTFHENVRTVDYDAVRTFKEPYLKEAFSNFTETEDFREFTRQPWVYEYAVFRAKKKA
;
A
#
# COMPACT_ATOMS: atom_id res chain seq x y z
N MET A 1 -38.07 -3.22 -31.23
CA MET A 1 -36.88 -2.58 -30.72
C MET A 1 -35.85 -3.65 -30.37
N GLN A 2 -34.94 -3.94 -31.30
CA GLN A 2 -33.82 -4.86 -31.05
C GLN A 2 -32.77 -4.09 -30.26
N GLN A 3 -32.53 -4.44 -28.99
CA GLN A 3 -31.37 -4.03 -28.24
C GLN A 3 -30.15 -4.72 -28.85
N GLU A 4 -29.32 -3.96 -29.56
CA GLU A 4 -27.98 -4.41 -29.96
C GLU A 4 -27.21 -4.78 -28.68
N ARG A 5 -27.01 -6.08 -28.46
CA ARG A 5 -26.06 -6.57 -27.48
C ARG A 5 -24.68 -6.12 -27.97
N LYS A 6 -24.14 -5.03 -27.39
CA LYS A 6 -22.70 -4.72 -27.51
C LYS A 6 -21.96 -5.99 -27.12
N ALA A 7 -21.23 -6.57 -28.06
CA ALA A 7 -20.35 -7.71 -27.78
C ALA A 7 -19.40 -7.26 -26.66
N ALA A 8 -19.50 -7.89 -25.49
CA ALA A 8 -18.59 -7.62 -24.40
C ALA A 8 -17.18 -7.98 -24.88
N MET A 9 -16.34 -6.97 -25.08
CA MET A 9 -14.94 -7.19 -25.42
C MET A 9 -14.30 -7.95 -24.25
N ARG A 10 -13.65 -9.07 -24.57
CA ARG A 10 -12.86 -9.81 -23.58
C ARG A 10 -11.63 -8.98 -23.26
N GLU A 11 -11.37 -8.75 -21.98
CA GLU A 11 -10.17 -8.07 -21.51
C GLU A 11 -9.28 -9.06 -20.76
N THR A 12 -7.98 -8.88 -20.89
CA THR A 12 -6.98 -9.66 -20.15
C THR A 12 -6.61 -8.92 -18.88
N GLY A 13 -6.59 -9.63 -17.77
CA GLY A 13 -6.14 -9.13 -16.48
C GLY A 13 -5.11 -10.06 -15.84
N ILE A 14 -4.32 -9.51 -14.93
CA ILE A 14 -3.38 -10.25 -14.09
C ILE A 14 -3.78 -10.04 -12.64
N LEU A 15 -3.85 -11.12 -11.87
CA LEU A 15 -3.96 -11.05 -10.40
C LEU A 15 -2.54 -11.10 -9.83
N MET A 16 -2.11 -10.02 -9.19
CA MET A 16 -0.82 -9.90 -8.51
C MET A 16 -1.01 -9.07 -7.24
N PRO A 17 -0.79 -9.65 -6.04
CA PRO A 17 -0.80 -8.86 -4.81
C PRO A 17 0.29 -7.79 -4.84
N VAL A 18 0.00 -6.59 -4.32
CA VAL A 18 1.01 -5.53 -4.19
C VAL A 18 2.21 -6.03 -3.37
N SER A 19 1.95 -6.77 -2.29
CA SER A 19 3.00 -7.35 -1.45
C SER A 19 3.97 -8.29 -2.16
N ALA A 20 3.60 -8.82 -3.35
CA ALA A 20 4.44 -9.71 -4.14
C ALA A 20 5.30 -8.97 -5.19
N LEU A 21 5.17 -7.66 -5.32
CA LEU A 21 6.05 -6.86 -6.16
C LEU A 21 7.47 -6.83 -5.57
N PRO A 22 8.51 -6.65 -6.42
CA PRO A 22 9.85 -6.36 -5.94
C PRO A 22 9.88 -5.17 -5.00
N SER A 23 10.76 -5.19 -4.00
CA SER A 23 10.95 -4.07 -3.09
C SER A 23 12.31 -4.16 -2.41
N ARG A 24 12.84 -3.00 -2.02
CA ARG A 24 14.04 -2.90 -1.17
C ARG A 24 13.70 -3.01 0.31
N THR A 25 12.42 -2.87 0.67
CA THR A 25 11.94 -2.75 2.06
C THR A 25 11.31 -4.03 2.59
N GLY A 26 11.50 -5.17 1.90
CA GLY A 26 11.09 -6.50 2.35
C GLY A 26 9.65 -6.90 2.02
N VAL A 27 8.84 -5.99 1.48
CA VAL A 27 7.47 -6.23 1.00
C VAL A 27 7.20 -5.33 -0.20
N GLY A 28 6.47 -5.82 -1.19
CA GLY A 28 6.04 -4.98 -2.30
C GLY A 28 5.20 -3.80 -1.80
N GLU A 29 5.41 -2.63 -2.38
CA GLU A 29 4.81 -1.37 -1.96
C GLU A 29 4.31 -0.55 -3.15
N LEU A 30 3.52 0.50 -2.89
CA LEU A 30 3.04 1.44 -3.92
C LEU A 30 4.12 2.48 -4.23
N GLY A 31 5.22 2.01 -4.83
CA GLY A 31 6.41 2.78 -5.18
C GLY A 31 6.83 2.55 -6.63
N ALA A 32 8.10 2.80 -6.95
CA ALA A 32 8.66 2.74 -8.31
C ALA A 32 8.33 1.42 -9.02
N TYR A 33 8.53 0.29 -8.35
CA TYR A 33 8.24 -1.03 -8.93
C TYR A 33 6.76 -1.27 -9.26
N ALA A 34 5.84 -0.64 -8.51
CA ALA A 34 4.42 -0.70 -8.85
C ALA A 34 4.12 0.09 -10.13
N TYR A 35 4.75 1.25 -10.32
CA TYR A 35 4.64 2.02 -11.57
C TYR A 35 5.24 1.28 -12.75
N GLU A 36 6.44 0.70 -12.59
CA GLU A 36 7.09 -0.12 -13.63
C GLU A 36 6.21 -1.32 -14.01
N PHE A 37 5.59 -1.97 -13.04
CA PHE A 37 4.69 -3.09 -13.29
C PHE A 37 3.45 -2.65 -14.10
N VAL A 38 2.82 -1.53 -13.72
CA VAL A 38 1.68 -0.98 -14.47
C VAL A 38 2.07 -0.65 -15.89
N GLU A 39 3.25 -0.06 -16.10
CA GLU A 39 3.76 0.27 -17.43
C GLU A 39 4.01 -1.01 -18.26
N ALA A 40 4.62 -2.03 -17.66
CA ALA A 40 4.80 -3.32 -18.31
C ALA A 40 3.46 -3.98 -18.71
N LEU A 41 2.42 -3.88 -17.86
CA LEU A 41 1.08 -4.35 -18.19
C LEU A 41 0.51 -3.60 -19.39
N ARG A 42 0.64 -2.27 -19.40
CA ARG A 42 0.18 -1.40 -20.49
C ARG A 42 0.85 -1.77 -21.81
N GLU A 43 2.16 -1.94 -21.82
CA GLU A 43 2.95 -2.31 -23.02
C GLU A 43 2.55 -3.67 -23.60
N ASN A 44 2.13 -4.60 -22.75
CA ASN A 44 1.69 -5.94 -23.14
C ASN A 44 0.16 -6.04 -23.37
N GLY A 45 -0.55 -4.91 -23.42
CA GLY A 45 -1.98 -4.86 -23.71
C GLY A 45 -2.87 -5.42 -22.58
N VAL A 46 -2.32 -5.64 -21.38
CA VAL A 46 -3.07 -6.04 -20.18
C VAL A 46 -3.75 -4.81 -19.59
N LYS A 47 -5.07 -4.87 -19.43
CA LYS A 47 -5.87 -3.70 -19.01
C LYS A 47 -6.30 -3.73 -17.55
N ILE A 48 -6.22 -4.87 -16.91
CA ILE A 48 -6.73 -5.06 -15.55
C ILE A 48 -5.60 -5.62 -14.69
N TRP A 49 -5.26 -4.88 -13.64
CA TRP A 49 -4.46 -5.39 -12.53
C TRP A 49 -5.39 -5.65 -11.34
N GLN A 50 -5.63 -6.92 -11.02
CA GLN A 50 -6.38 -7.30 -9.83
C GLN A 50 -5.41 -7.47 -8.66
N ILE A 51 -5.67 -6.75 -7.57
CA ILE A 51 -4.90 -6.83 -6.33
C ILE A 51 -5.69 -7.51 -5.23
N LEU A 52 -5.02 -7.92 -4.16
CA LEU A 52 -5.67 -8.30 -2.91
C LEU A 52 -6.01 -7.04 -2.09
N PRO A 53 -6.92 -7.12 -1.10
CA PRO A 53 -7.22 -5.99 -0.22
C PRO A 53 -5.96 -5.41 0.43
N LEU A 54 -5.86 -4.08 0.44
CA LEU A 54 -4.73 -3.31 1.00
C LEU A 54 -5.00 -2.82 2.43
N ASN A 55 -5.97 -3.41 3.10
CA ASN A 55 -6.40 -3.00 4.43
C ASN A 55 -5.44 -3.53 5.51
N PRO A 56 -5.36 -2.83 6.68
CA PRO A 56 -4.50 -3.26 7.76
C PRO A 56 -4.96 -4.59 8.34
N VAL A 57 -4.09 -5.59 8.26
CA VAL A 57 -4.40 -6.96 8.62
C VAL A 57 -4.21 -7.25 10.11
N GLY A 58 -4.96 -8.24 10.59
CA GLY A 58 -4.88 -8.76 11.94
C GLY A 58 -3.89 -9.90 12.10
N TYR A 59 -4.15 -10.72 13.11
CA TYR A 59 -3.40 -11.95 13.36
C TYR A 59 -3.41 -12.85 12.13
N GLY A 60 -2.24 -13.40 11.79
CA GLY A 60 -2.07 -14.29 10.64
C GLY A 60 -1.90 -13.58 9.28
N ASN A 61 -1.83 -12.25 9.27
CA ASN A 61 -1.57 -11.44 8.07
C ASN A 61 -2.47 -11.75 6.86
N SER A 62 -3.71 -12.21 7.12
CA SER A 62 -4.68 -12.50 6.06
C SER A 62 -5.30 -11.21 5.53
N PRO A 63 -5.21 -10.90 4.22
CA PRO A 63 -5.83 -9.71 3.64
C PRO A 63 -7.37 -9.74 3.71
N TYR A 64 -7.95 -10.90 3.99
CA TYR A 64 -9.40 -11.09 4.13
C TYR A 64 -9.91 -10.95 5.58
N GLN A 65 -9.03 -10.67 6.54
CA GLN A 65 -9.36 -10.43 7.94
C GLN A 65 -8.80 -9.09 8.43
N PRO A 66 -9.17 -7.96 7.80
CA PRO A 66 -8.65 -6.67 8.17
C PRO A 66 -9.27 -6.14 9.47
N TYR A 67 -8.55 -5.25 10.15
CA TYR A 67 -9.09 -4.48 11.28
C TYR A 67 -10.04 -3.36 10.85
N SER A 68 -9.93 -2.91 9.60
CA SER A 68 -10.76 -1.87 9.01
C SER A 68 -10.95 -2.17 7.54
N SER A 69 -12.15 -1.99 7.02
CA SER A 69 -12.46 -2.07 5.60
C SER A 69 -12.22 -0.75 4.84
N CYS A 70 -11.94 0.34 5.56
CA CYS A 70 -11.78 1.68 4.98
C CYS A 70 -10.31 2.13 4.95
N ALA A 71 -9.54 1.76 5.99
CA ALA A 71 -8.15 2.17 6.10
C ALA A 71 -7.23 1.36 5.17
N GLY A 72 -6.20 2.01 4.61
CA GLY A 72 -5.07 1.35 3.98
C GLY A 72 -4.02 0.94 5.02
N ASP A 73 -3.28 -0.14 4.71
CA ASP A 73 -2.18 -0.58 5.56
C ASP A 73 -0.92 0.25 5.26
N GLU A 74 -0.36 0.83 6.30
CA GLU A 74 0.86 1.64 6.23
C GLU A 74 2.08 0.88 5.70
N ILE A 75 2.04 -0.44 5.69
CA ILE A 75 3.13 -1.28 5.17
C ILE A 75 3.38 -1.06 3.67
N TYR A 76 2.34 -0.65 2.92
CA TYR A 76 2.41 -0.41 1.49
C TYR A 76 2.90 0.99 1.11
N ILE A 77 3.20 1.86 2.08
CA ILE A 77 3.81 3.16 1.84
C ILE A 77 5.27 2.97 1.40
N SER A 78 5.65 3.57 0.27
CA SER A 78 7.03 3.52 -0.21
C SER A 78 7.94 4.46 0.58
N LEU A 79 8.98 3.91 1.20
CA LEU A 79 9.99 4.71 1.89
C LEU A 79 10.84 5.53 0.90
N ASP A 80 11.07 5.01 -0.30
CA ASP A 80 11.80 5.74 -1.33
C ASP A 80 11.03 6.99 -1.78
N LEU A 81 9.71 6.90 -2.00
CA LEU A 81 8.88 8.07 -2.31
C LEU A 81 8.80 9.08 -1.16
N LEU A 82 8.82 8.63 0.10
CA LEU A 82 8.91 9.53 1.25
C LEU A 82 10.24 10.28 1.29
N PHE A 83 11.34 9.61 0.95
CA PHE A 83 12.64 10.24 0.83
C PHE A 83 12.68 11.25 -0.32
N GLU A 84 12.19 10.91 -1.50
CA GLU A 84 12.09 11.79 -2.66
C GLU A 84 11.22 13.03 -2.38
N ALA A 85 10.18 12.87 -1.56
CA ALA A 85 9.34 13.97 -1.09
C ALA A 85 9.99 14.84 0.01
N GLY A 86 11.24 14.52 0.43
CA GLY A 86 11.95 15.26 1.48
C GLY A 86 11.41 15.04 2.89
N LEU A 87 10.61 13.99 3.10
CA LEU A 87 10.05 13.64 4.40
C LEU A 87 10.98 12.77 5.25
N LEU A 88 12.02 12.19 4.64
CA LEU A 88 13.10 11.47 5.31
C LEU A 88 14.43 12.19 5.07
N LYS A 89 15.27 12.25 6.08
CA LYS A 89 16.62 12.84 6.00
C LYS A 89 17.59 12.00 5.18
N GLU A 90 17.43 10.68 5.28
CA GLU A 90 18.26 9.70 4.59
C GLU A 90 17.38 8.62 3.95
N GLN A 91 17.86 8.06 2.84
CA GLN A 91 17.19 6.94 2.20
C GLN A 91 17.28 5.71 3.11
N ALA A 92 16.15 5.03 3.30
CA ALA A 92 16.12 3.80 4.08
C ALA A 92 17.05 2.74 3.47
N PRO A 93 17.82 1.99 4.29
CA PRO A 93 18.68 0.92 3.80
C PRO A 93 17.83 -0.21 3.20
N THR A 94 18.46 -1.07 2.42
CA THR A 94 17.79 -2.27 1.93
C THR A 94 17.56 -3.24 3.09
N PHE A 95 16.33 -3.70 3.22
CA PHE A 95 15.97 -4.72 4.20
C PHE A 95 16.44 -6.10 3.71
N HIS A 96 17.35 -6.70 4.45
CA HIS A 96 17.98 -7.97 4.08
C HIS A 96 17.35 -9.12 4.87
N GLU A 97 16.29 -9.70 4.32
CA GLU A 97 15.71 -10.93 4.83
C GLU A 97 15.40 -11.94 3.72
N ASN A 98 14.83 -13.06 4.10
CA ASN A 98 14.58 -14.17 3.20
C ASN A 98 13.67 -13.75 2.02
N VAL A 99 14.23 -13.76 0.83
CA VAL A 99 13.56 -13.35 -0.42
C VAL A 99 12.40 -14.26 -0.87
N ARG A 100 12.14 -15.37 -0.18
CA ARG A 100 11.08 -16.31 -0.58
C ARG A 100 9.75 -16.10 0.13
N THR A 101 9.78 -15.47 1.30
CA THR A 101 8.58 -15.22 2.12
C THR A 101 8.69 -13.86 2.77
N VAL A 102 7.58 -13.13 2.86
CA VAL A 102 7.53 -11.84 3.57
C VAL A 102 7.33 -12.11 5.05
N ASP A 103 8.27 -11.62 5.88
CA ASP A 103 8.06 -11.48 7.31
C ASP A 103 7.41 -10.13 7.60
N TYR A 104 6.09 -10.11 7.68
CA TYR A 104 5.32 -8.88 7.87
C TYR A 104 5.64 -8.16 9.18
N ASP A 105 5.92 -8.88 10.26
CA ASP A 105 6.22 -8.27 11.56
C ASP A 105 7.61 -7.62 11.56
N ALA A 106 8.60 -8.29 10.97
CA ALA A 106 9.93 -7.72 10.79
C ALA A 106 9.90 -6.49 9.87
N VAL A 107 9.15 -6.54 8.75
CA VAL A 107 8.98 -5.39 7.85
C VAL A 107 8.29 -4.22 8.56
N ARG A 108 7.25 -4.46 9.35
CA ARG A 108 6.59 -3.40 10.13
C ARG A 108 7.55 -2.75 11.11
N THR A 109 8.32 -3.57 11.84
CA THR A 109 9.34 -3.09 12.77
C THR A 109 10.40 -2.25 12.07
N PHE A 110 10.84 -2.68 10.89
CA PHE A 110 11.78 -1.95 10.06
C PHE A 110 11.23 -0.61 9.57
N LYS A 111 9.99 -0.57 9.07
CA LYS A 111 9.39 0.64 8.49
C LYS A 111 8.93 1.67 9.52
N GLU A 112 8.58 1.23 10.72
CA GLU A 112 7.97 2.09 11.74
C GLU A 112 8.78 3.37 12.06
N PRO A 113 10.12 3.36 12.27
CA PRO A 113 10.87 4.56 12.57
C PRO A 113 10.86 5.57 11.41
N TYR A 114 10.93 5.09 10.16
CA TYR A 114 10.88 5.96 8.98
C TYR A 114 9.50 6.59 8.78
N LEU A 115 8.44 5.84 9.00
CA LEU A 115 7.07 6.38 8.94
C LEU A 115 6.84 7.44 10.03
N LYS A 116 7.38 7.24 11.24
CA LYS A 116 7.34 8.26 12.31
C LYS A 116 8.14 9.50 11.97
N GLU A 117 9.34 9.34 11.39
CA GLU A 117 10.15 10.47 10.92
C GLU A 117 9.42 11.25 9.83
N ALA A 118 8.90 10.56 8.82
CA ALA A 118 8.14 11.19 7.74
C ALA A 118 6.92 11.97 8.28
N PHE A 119 6.19 11.40 9.22
CA PHE A 119 5.09 12.08 9.88
C PHE A 119 5.53 13.34 10.64
N SER A 120 6.69 13.28 11.32
CA SER A 120 7.23 14.44 12.06
C SER A 120 7.67 15.58 11.15
N ASN A 121 8.03 15.28 9.91
CA ASN A 121 8.44 16.25 8.89
C ASN A 121 7.28 16.67 7.98
N PHE A 122 6.12 16.03 8.12
CA PHE A 122 4.95 16.28 7.28
C PHE A 122 4.29 17.61 7.65
N THR A 123 4.00 18.41 6.64
CA THR A 123 3.19 19.63 6.79
C THR A 123 1.79 19.37 6.30
N GLU A 124 0.79 19.67 7.12
CA GLU A 124 -0.61 19.48 6.76
C GLU A 124 -0.98 20.23 5.47
N THR A 125 -1.50 19.48 4.50
CA THR A 125 -2.06 19.98 3.27
C THR A 125 -3.59 20.12 3.37
N GLU A 126 -4.23 20.80 2.42
CA GLU A 126 -5.70 20.86 2.38
C GLU A 126 -6.31 19.47 2.13
N ASP A 127 -5.69 18.67 1.26
CA ASP A 127 -6.12 17.30 0.97
C ASP A 127 -6.08 16.42 2.25
N PHE A 128 -5.04 16.60 3.08
CA PHE A 128 -4.96 15.91 4.36
C PHE A 128 -6.07 16.33 5.32
N ARG A 129 -6.38 17.64 5.38
CA ARG A 129 -7.47 18.14 6.22
C ARG A 129 -8.83 17.66 5.73
N GLU A 130 -9.06 17.61 4.43
CA GLU A 130 -10.28 17.04 3.86
C GLU A 130 -10.40 15.54 4.18
N PHE A 131 -9.31 14.78 4.00
CA PHE A 131 -9.27 13.37 4.33
C PHE A 131 -9.60 13.10 5.80
N THR A 132 -9.02 13.89 6.73
CA THR A 132 -9.25 13.71 8.18
C THR A 132 -10.66 14.05 8.65
N ARG A 133 -11.48 14.75 7.84
CA ARG A 133 -12.89 15.00 8.12
C ARG A 133 -13.79 13.78 7.92
N GLN A 134 -13.27 12.73 7.31
CA GLN A 134 -14.04 11.51 7.10
C GLN A 134 -14.30 10.80 8.45
N PRO A 135 -15.55 10.43 8.77
CA PRO A 135 -15.90 9.92 10.11
C PRO A 135 -15.08 8.72 10.56
N TRP A 136 -14.81 7.78 9.63
CA TRP A 136 -14.07 6.56 9.93
C TRP A 136 -12.60 6.81 10.30
N VAL A 137 -12.00 7.92 9.85
CA VAL A 137 -10.56 8.22 10.11
C VAL A 137 -10.32 8.42 11.59
N TYR A 138 -11.15 9.22 12.26
CA TYR A 138 -11.04 9.45 13.70
C TYR A 138 -11.27 8.17 14.50
N GLU A 139 -12.32 7.42 14.18
CA GLU A 139 -12.65 6.17 14.85
C GLU A 139 -11.53 5.14 14.73
N TYR A 140 -10.97 5.00 13.53
CA TYR A 140 -9.84 4.10 13.29
C TYR A 140 -8.57 4.56 14.01
N ALA A 141 -8.26 5.85 14.03
CA ALA A 141 -7.11 6.39 14.76
C ALA A 141 -7.21 6.11 16.27
N VAL A 142 -8.39 6.31 16.87
CA VAL A 142 -8.65 5.98 18.28
C VAL A 142 -8.49 4.47 18.54
N PHE A 143 -9.04 3.63 17.67
CA PHE A 143 -8.88 2.18 17.76
C PHE A 143 -7.39 1.78 17.75
N ARG A 144 -6.60 2.31 16.79
CA ARG A 144 -5.16 2.02 16.67
C ARG A 144 -4.38 2.48 17.89
N ALA A 145 -4.68 3.67 18.43
CA ALA A 145 -4.04 4.19 19.62
C ALA A 145 -4.28 3.28 20.85
N LYS A 146 -5.53 2.84 21.06
CA LYS A 146 -5.89 1.93 22.16
C LYS A 146 -5.27 0.54 22.03
N LYS A 147 -5.06 0.08 20.80
CA LYS A 147 -4.45 -1.24 20.55
C LYS A 147 -2.94 -1.25 20.78
N LYS A 148 -2.26 -0.09 20.67
CA LYS A 148 -0.81 0.05 20.96
C LYS A 148 -0.52 0.26 22.46
N ALA A 149 -1.50 0.72 23.25
CA ALA A 149 -1.40 0.90 24.69
C ALA A 149 -1.57 -0.43 25.44
#